data_b431521aada934577f0bf110a3b3dab6
#
_entry.id   b431521aada934577f0bf110a3b3dab6
#
_cell.length_a   1.000
_cell.length_b   1.000
_cell.length_c   1.000
_cell.angle_alpha   90.00
_cell.angle_beta   90.00
_cell.angle_gamma   90.00
#
_symmetry.space_group_name_H-M   'P 1'
#
loop_
_entity.id
_entity.type
_entity.pdbx_description
1 polymer ?
#
loop_
_entity_poly.entity_id
_entity_poly.type
_entity_poly.pdbx_seq_one_letter_code
_entity_poly.pdbx_strand_id
1 'polypeptide(L)'
;RGSFDEIQRQVGHSKGGSAFCTLNGRGYYLVYQPARIGDWSIVGLVRSDVVDSGMNEVQLISTVAIGVAGVIITALLVTIAVKRERADARLKDEERQAVERQRRAISRLLGGMGRIVDRFVVVDLVDGTYEYRENQKREPQYALKGDYADLLKEVSARYVVFSETEDTELANLLAPERLRKMVGTSNNIINIEYCARSGNAYKDLSVVPIEWGPDGMVTRLLAISQDIGQRVELETMANTDGLTGLFNERYFSSVLHRYEMQAKPFTLFYLDLDRFKPVNDTYGHDMGDKLLKAVAGRLRDCVRQTDFAFRIGGDEFALVMNGNMDDALCHMMIDRIDRTVRLPFGIDGVTIEVGASCGWAVYPDDGGSGEVRILADQRMYECKERNHAER
;
A
#
# COMPACT_ATOMS: atom_id res chain seq x y z
N ARG A 1 70.47 -4.77 -61.44
CA ARG A 1 69.53 -5.01 -62.57
C ARG A 1 68.37 -5.95 -62.15
N GLY A 2 68.59 -7.00 -61.36
CA GLY A 2 67.52 -7.94 -60.98
C GLY A 2 66.37 -7.35 -60.16
N SER A 3 66.57 -6.28 -59.45
CA SER A 3 65.53 -5.65 -58.61
C SER A 3 64.55 -4.80 -59.40
N PHE A 4 64.95 -4.26 -60.55
CA PHE A 4 64.06 -3.43 -61.34
C PHE A 4 63.03 -4.18 -62.17
N ASP A 5 63.43 -5.33 -62.69
CA ASP A 5 62.56 -6.21 -63.47
C ASP A 5 61.53 -6.92 -62.59
N GLU A 6 61.83 -7.09 -61.31
CA GLU A 6 60.93 -7.66 -60.34
C GLU A 6 59.86 -6.64 -59.87
N ILE A 7 60.28 -5.39 -59.74
CA ILE A 7 59.39 -4.27 -59.51
C ILE A 7 58.43 -4.05 -60.67
N GLN A 8 58.95 -4.11 -61.91
CA GLN A 8 58.16 -3.91 -63.11
C GLN A 8 57.12 -5.01 -63.32
N ARG A 9 57.42 -6.27 -62.90
CA ARG A 9 56.46 -7.36 -62.89
C ARG A 9 55.37 -7.21 -61.84
N GLN A 10 55.71 -6.78 -60.65
CA GLN A 10 54.71 -6.53 -59.58
C GLN A 10 53.79 -5.36 -59.87
N VAL A 11 54.32 -4.28 -60.47
CA VAL A 11 53.52 -3.07 -60.77
C VAL A 11 52.60 -3.31 -61.99
N GLY A 12 53.02 -4.16 -62.93
CA GLY A 12 52.28 -4.36 -64.17
C GLY A 12 51.00 -5.24 -64.08
N HIS A 13 50.76 -5.94 -62.98
CA HIS A 13 49.68 -6.91 -62.85
C HIS A 13 48.74 -6.70 -61.70
N SER A 14 48.84 -5.61 -60.93
CA SER A 14 48.02 -5.39 -59.74
C SER A 14 47.30 -4.05 -59.72
N LYS A 15 46.11 -4.03 -59.13
CA LYS A 15 45.25 -2.86 -58.97
C LYS A 15 45.76 -1.77 -57.98
N GLY A 16 47.04 -1.80 -57.74
CA GLY A 16 47.74 -0.98 -56.76
C GLY A 16 48.22 -1.81 -55.56
N GLY A 17 49.25 -1.36 -54.86
CA GLY A 17 49.82 -2.06 -53.72
C GLY A 17 51.09 -1.45 -53.18
N SER A 18 51.70 -2.16 -52.27
CA SER A 18 53.00 -1.82 -51.71
C SER A 18 53.94 -3.02 -51.74
N ALA A 19 55.23 -2.81 -51.98
CA ALA A 19 56.26 -3.82 -51.96
C ALA A 19 57.54 -3.28 -51.35
N PHE A 20 58.37 -4.16 -50.81
CA PHE A 20 59.69 -3.77 -50.33
C PHE A 20 60.71 -4.12 -51.40
N CYS A 21 61.61 -3.20 -51.68
CA CYS A 21 62.66 -3.43 -52.68
C CYS A 21 64.00 -2.86 -52.19
N THR A 22 65.10 -3.36 -52.74
CA THR A 22 66.44 -2.89 -52.46
C THR A 22 67.03 -2.24 -53.71
N LEU A 23 67.39 -0.98 -53.66
CA LEU A 23 68.02 -0.24 -54.74
C LEU A 23 69.40 0.27 -54.23
N ASN A 24 70.45 -0.09 -54.94
CA ASN A 24 71.85 0.28 -54.59
C ASN A 24 72.24 0.00 -53.15
N GLY A 25 71.84 -1.21 -52.63
CA GLY A 25 72.16 -1.63 -51.28
C GLY A 25 71.33 -0.97 -50.19
N ARG A 26 70.36 -0.16 -50.52
CA ARG A 26 69.41 0.51 -49.56
C ARG A 26 68.00 -0.02 -49.76
N GLY A 27 67.27 -0.24 -48.65
CA GLY A 27 65.87 -0.66 -48.64
C GLY A 27 64.91 0.51 -48.93
N TYR A 28 63.89 0.20 -49.70
CA TYR A 28 62.81 1.17 -50.01
C TYR A 28 61.47 0.43 -49.95
N TYR A 29 60.47 1.14 -49.46
CA TYR A 29 59.07 0.76 -49.67
C TYR A 29 58.59 1.41 -50.92
N LEU A 30 58.07 0.59 -51.83
CA LEU A 30 57.50 1.00 -53.10
C LEU A 30 55.98 0.96 -52.94
N VAL A 31 55.33 2.12 -53.18
CA VAL A 31 53.86 2.18 -53.26
C VAL A 31 53.50 2.53 -54.71
N TYR A 32 52.58 1.79 -55.26
CA TYR A 32 52.18 2.01 -56.65
C TYR A 32 50.65 1.98 -56.76
N GLN A 33 50.12 2.84 -57.67
CA GLN A 33 48.73 2.91 -57.97
C GLN A 33 48.53 3.21 -59.47
N PRO A 34 47.66 2.44 -60.16
CA PRO A 34 47.36 2.71 -61.58
C PRO A 34 46.71 4.09 -61.74
N ALA A 35 47.19 4.85 -62.70
CA ALA A 35 46.62 6.13 -63.08
C ALA A 35 45.34 5.88 -63.90
N ARG A 36 44.34 6.69 -63.76
CA ARG A 36 43.07 6.56 -64.47
C ARG A 36 43.18 6.92 -66.01
N ILE A 37 44.36 7.19 -66.49
CA ILE A 37 44.60 7.62 -67.86
C ILE A 37 45.70 6.74 -68.47
N GLY A 38 45.33 5.82 -69.39
CA GLY A 38 46.25 4.90 -70.08
C GLY A 38 46.85 3.84 -69.15
N ASP A 39 47.87 3.10 -69.63
CA ASP A 39 48.58 2.06 -68.83
C ASP A 39 49.66 2.63 -67.91
N TRP A 40 49.42 3.78 -67.37
CA TRP A 40 50.37 4.45 -66.48
C TRP A 40 50.09 4.11 -65.01
N SER A 41 51.20 3.89 -64.27
CA SER A 41 51.14 3.73 -62.81
C SER A 41 51.96 4.81 -62.14
N ILE A 42 51.41 5.37 -61.07
CA ILE A 42 52.15 6.30 -60.18
C ILE A 42 52.91 5.44 -59.20
N VAL A 43 54.22 5.61 -59.15
CA VAL A 43 55.08 4.86 -58.25
C VAL A 43 55.76 5.85 -57.30
N GLY A 44 55.58 5.66 -56.00
CA GLY A 44 56.27 6.35 -54.93
C GLY A 44 57.29 5.45 -54.27
N LEU A 45 58.50 5.94 -54.09
CA LEU A 45 59.57 5.26 -53.36
C LEU A 45 59.86 6.00 -52.08
N VAL A 46 59.76 5.33 -50.97
CA VAL A 46 60.11 5.90 -49.66
C VAL A 46 61.19 5.04 -49.05
N ARG A 47 62.24 5.64 -48.55
CA ARG A 47 63.35 4.90 -47.89
C ARG A 47 62.82 4.17 -46.67
N SER A 48 63.29 2.89 -46.55
CA SER A 48 62.83 2.05 -45.44
C SER A 48 63.27 2.59 -44.07
N ASP A 49 64.50 3.14 -43.99
CA ASP A 49 65.02 3.72 -42.77
C ASP A 49 64.18 4.89 -42.25
N VAL A 50 63.58 5.69 -43.15
CA VAL A 50 62.67 6.77 -42.76
C VAL A 50 61.32 6.26 -42.32
N VAL A 51 60.80 5.22 -43.02
CA VAL A 51 59.52 4.59 -42.65
C VAL A 51 59.69 3.80 -41.35
N ASP A 52 60.79 2.98 -41.29
CA ASP A 52 61.03 2.13 -40.11
C ASP A 52 61.34 2.94 -38.84
N SER A 53 62.05 4.07 -38.98
CA SER A 53 62.25 4.97 -37.83
C SER A 53 60.96 5.63 -37.39
N GLY A 54 60.13 6.09 -38.33
CA GLY A 54 58.79 6.65 -38.02
C GLY A 54 57.82 5.57 -37.50
N MET A 55 57.89 4.36 -38.05
CA MET A 55 57.08 3.23 -37.58
C MET A 55 57.50 2.81 -36.15
N ASN A 56 58.77 2.76 -35.85
CA ASN A 56 59.27 2.43 -34.53
C ASN A 56 58.82 3.48 -33.48
N GLU A 57 58.88 4.77 -33.79
CA GLU A 57 58.36 5.81 -32.91
C GLU A 57 56.82 5.68 -32.72
N VAL A 58 56.07 5.48 -33.79
CA VAL A 58 54.59 5.26 -33.73
C VAL A 58 54.27 3.98 -32.94
N GLN A 59 55.03 2.92 -33.15
CA GLN A 59 54.85 1.65 -32.46
C GLN A 59 55.21 1.78 -30.95
N LEU A 60 56.24 2.53 -30.63
CA LEU A 60 56.61 2.80 -29.25
C LEU A 60 55.53 3.68 -28.56
N ILE A 61 55.07 4.74 -29.22
CA ILE A 61 54.02 5.61 -28.69
C ILE A 61 52.72 4.86 -28.50
N SER A 62 52.32 4.00 -29.49
CA SER A 62 51.12 3.23 -29.39
C SER A 62 51.22 2.15 -28.27
N THR A 63 52.36 1.52 -28.12
CA THR A 63 52.58 0.52 -27.05
C THR A 63 52.49 1.17 -25.66
N VAL A 64 53.13 2.33 -25.50
CA VAL A 64 53.05 3.09 -24.27
C VAL A 64 51.63 3.56 -24.01
N ALA A 65 50.94 4.08 -25.04
CA ALA A 65 49.56 4.55 -24.91
C ALA A 65 48.60 3.41 -24.51
N ILE A 66 48.75 2.21 -25.12
CA ILE A 66 47.97 1.02 -24.77
C ILE A 66 48.31 0.57 -23.35
N GLY A 67 49.57 0.61 -22.96
CA GLY A 67 50.03 0.27 -21.60
C GLY A 67 49.41 1.22 -20.56
N VAL A 68 49.47 2.54 -20.81
CA VAL A 68 48.87 3.58 -19.95
C VAL A 68 47.36 3.42 -19.89
N ALA A 69 46.71 3.22 -21.04
CA ALA A 69 45.25 2.96 -21.10
C ALA A 69 44.86 1.72 -20.31
N GLY A 70 45.65 0.63 -20.44
CA GLY A 70 45.47 -0.60 -19.68
C GLY A 70 45.55 -0.38 -18.15
N VAL A 71 46.53 0.42 -17.70
CA VAL A 71 46.70 0.76 -16.29
C VAL A 71 45.50 1.59 -15.81
N ILE A 72 45.07 2.59 -16.60
CA ILE A 72 43.92 3.43 -16.26
C ILE A 72 42.64 2.61 -16.18
N ILE A 73 42.40 1.76 -17.17
CA ILE A 73 41.21 0.88 -17.19
C ILE A 73 41.22 -0.07 -15.98
N THR A 74 42.37 -0.67 -15.69
CA THR A 74 42.50 -1.57 -14.53
C THR A 74 42.26 -0.82 -13.23
N ALA A 75 42.84 0.38 -13.06
CA ALA A 75 42.61 1.22 -11.89
C ALA A 75 41.15 1.63 -11.76
N LEU A 76 40.48 1.94 -12.90
CA LEU A 76 39.06 2.29 -12.93
C LEU A 76 38.20 1.07 -12.54
N LEU A 77 38.49 -0.11 -13.10
CA LEU A 77 37.77 -1.35 -12.79
C LEU A 77 37.95 -1.74 -11.31
N VAL A 78 39.15 -1.64 -10.78
CA VAL A 78 39.42 -1.87 -9.34
C VAL A 78 38.65 -0.86 -8.48
N THR A 79 38.64 0.41 -8.89
CA THR A 79 37.91 1.44 -8.15
C THR A 79 36.39 1.18 -8.16
N ILE A 80 35.86 0.78 -9.32
CA ILE A 80 34.42 0.41 -9.44
C ILE A 80 34.12 -0.82 -8.62
N ALA A 81 34.97 -1.86 -8.68
CA ALA A 81 34.82 -3.09 -7.89
C ALA A 81 34.81 -2.80 -6.39
N VAL A 82 35.79 -2.02 -5.91
CA VAL A 82 35.88 -1.61 -4.49
C VAL A 82 34.67 -0.74 -4.08
N LYS A 83 34.22 0.17 -4.96
CA LYS A 83 33.00 0.96 -4.68
C LYS A 83 31.75 0.08 -4.62
N ARG A 84 31.61 -0.90 -5.52
CA ARG A 84 30.51 -1.88 -5.48
C ARG A 84 30.53 -2.70 -4.21
N GLU A 85 31.68 -3.28 -3.90
CA GLU A 85 31.85 -4.09 -2.69
C GLU A 85 31.55 -3.28 -1.41
N ARG A 86 31.99 -2.02 -1.36
CA ARG A 86 31.65 -1.11 -0.26
C ARG A 86 30.17 -0.75 -0.22
N ALA A 87 29.50 -0.59 -1.38
CA ALA A 87 28.07 -0.33 -1.46
C ALA A 87 27.26 -1.55 -1.01
N ASP A 88 27.64 -2.74 -1.47
CA ASP A 88 27.00 -3.99 -1.06
C ASP A 88 27.21 -4.29 0.43
N ALA A 89 28.42 -3.99 0.95
CA ALA A 89 28.70 -4.11 2.39
C ALA A 89 27.90 -3.12 3.21
N ARG A 90 27.72 -1.88 2.73
CA ARG A 90 26.86 -0.87 3.40
C ARG A 90 25.40 -1.28 3.41
N LEU A 91 24.87 -1.75 2.27
CA LEU A 91 23.50 -2.26 2.18
C LEU A 91 23.27 -3.43 3.15
N LYS A 92 24.18 -4.41 3.18
CA LYS A 92 24.11 -5.51 4.15
C LYS A 92 24.23 -5.06 5.61
N ASP A 93 25.01 -4.03 5.86
CA ASP A 93 25.18 -3.46 7.22
C ASP A 93 23.94 -2.64 7.61
N GLU A 94 23.33 -1.89 6.68
CA GLU A 94 22.06 -1.20 6.88
C GLU A 94 20.90 -2.19 7.13
N GLU A 95 20.82 -3.27 6.36
CA GLU A 95 19.85 -4.34 6.60
C GLU A 95 20.07 -5.00 7.96
N ARG A 96 21.32 -5.34 8.31
CA ARG A 96 21.65 -5.89 9.64
C ARG A 96 21.31 -4.92 10.76
N GLN A 97 21.65 -3.63 10.58
CA GLN A 97 21.30 -2.60 11.56
C GLN A 97 19.80 -2.37 11.65
N ALA A 98 19.06 -2.45 10.56
CA ALA A 98 17.61 -2.38 10.57
C ALA A 98 16.99 -3.56 11.34
N VAL A 99 17.45 -4.78 11.06
CA VAL A 99 17.05 -5.99 11.77
C VAL A 99 17.45 -5.93 13.26
N GLU A 100 18.66 -5.46 13.58
CA GLU A 100 19.09 -5.28 14.97
C GLU A 100 18.34 -4.15 15.69
N ARG A 101 18.03 -3.03 14.99
CA ARG A 101 17.19 -1.96 15.56
C ARG A 101 15.77 -2.49 15.83
N GLN A 102 15.24 -3.28 14.91
CA GLN A 102 13.95 -3.93 15.08
C GLN A 102 13.99 -4.95 16.22
N ARG A 103 15.03 -5.79 16.31
CA ARG A 103 15.27 -6.67 17.44
C ARG A 103 15.45 -5.92 18.77
N ARG A 104 16.20 -4.81 18.78
CA ARG A 104 16.38 -3.98 19.98
C ARG A 104 15.11 -3.21 20.33
N ALA A 105 14.32 -2.77 19.33
CA ALA A 105 13.01 -2.17 19.55
C ALA A 105 12.04 -3.19 20.14
N ILE A 106 12.00 -4.40 19.59
CA ILE A 106 11.23 -5.53 20.13
C ILE A 106 11.73 -5.91 21.53
N SER A 107 13.04 -5.99 21.76
CA SER A 107 13.60 -6.32 23.07
C SER A 107 13.41 -5.20 24.11
N ARG A 108 13.43 -3.92 23.70
CA ARG A 108 13.07 -2.79 24.58
C ARG A 108 11.56 -2.74 24.81
N LEU A 109 10.77 -3.02 23.78
CA LEU A 109 9.33 -3.21 23.93
C LEU A 109 9.04 -4.39 24.85
N LEU A 110 9.66 -5.55 24.64
CA LEU A 110 9.54 -6.71 25.54
C LEU A 110 10.06 -6.42 26.96
N GLY A 111 11.14 -5.66 27.10
CA GLY A 111 11.69 -5.26 28.41
C GLY A 111 10.92 -4.12 29.09
N GLY A 112 10.32 -3.21 28.29
CA GLY A 112 9.37 -2.18 28.76
C GLY A 112 7.93 -2.67 28.82
N MET A 113 7.59 -3.69 28.04
CA MET A 113 6.28 -4.34 27.93
C MET A 113 5.88 -5.07 29.20
N GLY A 114 6.83 -5.45 30.08
CA GLY A 114 6.50 -5.89 31.45
C GLY A 114 5.76 -4.82 32.26
N ARG A 115 5.59 -3.59 31.72
CA ARG A 115 4.75 -2.52 32.30
C ARG A 115 3.54 -2.14 31.46
N ILE A 116 3.50 -2.52 30.18
CA ILE A 116 2.51 -2.04 29.19
C ILE A 116 1.77 -3.20 28.53
N VAL A 117 2.42 -4.33 28.29
CA VAL A 117 1.80 -5.53 27.71
C VAL A 117 1.49 -6.52 28.80
N ASP A 118 0.21 -6.67 29.04
CA ASP A 118 -0.27 -7.58 30.08
C ASP A 118 -0.07 -9.05 29.70
N ARG A 119 -0.07 -9.40 28.40
CA ARG A 119 -0.15 -10.80 27.95
C ARG A 119 0.51 -11.04 26.61
N PHE A 120 1.25 -12.15 26.50
CA PHE A 120 1.74 -12.62 25.21
C PHE A 120 1.78 -14.15 25.16
N VAL A 121 1.74 -14.68 23.93
CA VAL A 121 1.76 -16.10 23.62
C VAL A 121 2.88 -16.37 22.63
N VAL A 122 3.76 -17.29 22.93
CA VAL A 122 4.70 -17.84 21.95
C VAL A 122 4.07 -19.12 21.39
N VAL A 123 3.93 -19.18 20.08
CA VAL A 123 3.34 -20.31 19.38
C VAL A 123 4.44 -21.01 18.58
N ASP A 124 4.58 -22.30 18.78
CA ASP A 124 5.39 -23.18 17.93
C ASP A 124 4.48 -23.83 16.90
N LEU A 125 4.66 -23.43 15.63
CA LEU A 125 3.84 -23.93 14.52
C LEU A 125 4.26 -25.34 14.04
N VAL A 126 5.47 -25.80 14.41
CA VAL A 126 5.96 -27.14 14.06
C VAL A 126 5.36 -28.17 14.98
N ASP A 127 5.48 -27.92 16.29
CA ASP A 127 5.01 -28.84 17.32
C ASP A 127 3.53 -28.65 17.67
N GLY A 128 2.89 -27.56 17.17
CA GLY A 128 1.50 -27.23 17.45
C GLY A 128 1.27 -26.85 18.91
N THR A 129 2.29 -26.29 19.58
CA THR A 129 2.24 -25.96 21.00
C THR A 129 2.29 -24.47 21.24
N TYR A 130 1.86 -24.02 22.42
CA TYR A 130 1.99 -22.65 22.82
C TYR A 130 2.58 -22.51 24.23
N GLU A 131 3.22 -21.37 24.49
CA GLU A 131 3.63 -20.92 25.81
C GLU A 131 3.01 -19.54 26.10
N TYR A 132 2.11 -19.50 27.08
CA TYR A 132 1.43 -18.28 27.53
C TYR A 132 2.22 -17.63 28.65
N ARG A 133 2.43 -16.33 28.57
CA ARG A 133 3.07 -15.53 29.61
C ARG A 133 2.24 -14.28 29.91
N GLU A 134 2.03 -14.03 31.17
CA GLU A 134 1.33 -12.87 31.70
C GLU A 134 2.19 -12.13 32.72
N ASN A 135 1.99 -10.84 32.86
CA ASN A 135 2.66 -10.02 33.85
C ASN A 135 2.20 -10.48 35.27
N GLN A 136 3.14 -10.68 36.18
CA GLN A 136 3.02 -11.40 37.47
C GLN A 136 1.95 -10.91 38.46
N LYS A 137 1.04 -10.02 38.10
CA LYS A 137 0.05 -9.43 39.02
C LYS A 137 -1.38 -9.96 38.90
N ARG A 138 -1.66 -10.85 37.95
CA ARG A 138 -3.01 -11.41 37.70
C ARG A 138 -2.92 -12.93 37.60
N GLU A 139 -3.99 -13.62 38.01
CA GLU A 139 -4.12 -15.04 37.70
C GLU A 139 -4.15 -15.27 36.20
N PRO A 140 -3.37 -16.25 35.68
CA PRO A 140 -3.30 -16.50 34.23
C PRO A 140 -4.68 -16.90 33.71
N GLN A 141 -5.11 -16.21 32.64
CA GLN A 141 -6.41 -16.43 32.02
C GLN A 141 -6.47 -17.77 31.27
N TYR A 142 -5.33 -18.29 30.85
CA TYR A 142 -5.15 -19.53 30.08
C TYR A 142 -4.07 -20.39 30.73
N ALA A 143 -4.02 -21.66 30.35
CA ALA A 143 -2.92 -22.53 30.76
C ALA A 143 -1.57 -21.96 30.31
N LEU A 144 -0.54 -22.06 31.12
CA LEU A 144 0.78 -21.50 30.80
C LEU A 144 1.46 -22.19 29.62
N LYS A 145 1.10 -23.44 29.32
CA LYS A 145 1.55 -24.22 28.16
C LYS A 145 0.47 -25.21 27.78
N GLY A 146 0.39 -25.52 26.48
CA GLY A 146 -0.58 -26.50 26.00
C GLY A 146 -0.57 -26.65 24.49
N ASP A 147 -1.59 -27.33 23.99
CA ASP A 147 -1.86 -27.48 22.57
C ASP A 147 -2.46 -26.20 21.99
N TYR A 148 -1.92 -25.76 20.87
CA TYR A 148 -2.34 -24.50 20.25
C TYR A 148 -3.76 -24.55 19.68
N ALA A 149 -4.20 -25.70 19.17
CA ALA A 149 -5.55 -25.87 18.66
C ALA A 149 -6.60 -25.75 19.78
N ASP A 150 -6.29 -26.22 20.97
CA ASP A 150 -7.17 -26.07 22.13
C ASP A 150 -7.23 -24.61 22.62
N LEU A 151 -6.10 -23.91 22.62
CA LEU A 151 -6.08 -22.46 22.88
C LEU A 151 -6.97 -21.70 21.88
N LEU A 152 -6.86 -22.01 20.58
CA LEU A 152 -7.67 -21.36 19.54
C LEU A 152 -9.17 -21.59 19.76
N LYS A 153 -9.58 -22.79 20.15
CA LYS A 153 -11.00 -23.08 20.48
C LYS A 153 -11.47 -22.22 21.65
N GLU A 154 -10.67 -22.14 22.69
CA GLU A 154 -11.01 -21.37 23.90
C GLU A 154 -11.09 -19.86 23.61
N VAL A 155 -10.13 -19.33 22.84
CA VAL A 155 -10.09 -17.92 22.45
C VAL A 155 -11.29 -17.59 21.52
N SER A 156 -11.59 -18.42 20.52
CA SER A 156 -12.70 -18.21 19.60
C SER A 156 -14.07 -18.32 20.25
N ALA A 157 -14.20 -19.11 21.33
CA ALA A 157 -15.42 -19.14 22.09
C ALA A 157 -15.72 -17.82 22.82
N ARG A 158 -14.69 -17.04 23.15
CA ARG A 158 -14.80 -15.79 23.93
C ARG A 158 -14.78 -14.54 23.07
N TYR A 159 -14.13 -14.58 21.90
CA TYR A 159 -13.81 -13.40 21.08
C TYR A 159 -14.22 -13.60 19.63
N VAL A 160 -14.51 -12.49 18.96
CA VAL A 160 -14.78 -12.40 17.53
C VAL A 160 -13.89 -11.32 16.91
N VAL A 161 -13.56 -11.49 15.64
CA VAL A 161 -12.79 -10.48 14.92
C VAL A 161 -13.66 -9.26 14.66
N PHE A 162 -13.10 -8.12 15.00
CA PHE A 162 -13.69 -6.81 14.74
C PHE A 162 -13.02 -6.23 13.50
N SER A 163 -13.41 -6.73 12.31
CA SER A 163 -12.82 -6.31 11.06
C SER A 163 -13.86 -6.40 9.94
N GLU A 164 -13.70 -5.56 8.92
CA GLU A 164 -14.49 -5.58 7.68
C GLU A 164 -14.24 -6.82 6.80
N THR A 165 -13.47 -7.81 7.27
CA THR A 165 -13.19 -9.05 6.55
C THR A 165 -14.35 -10.02 6.68
N GLU A 166 -14.59 -10.83 5.62
CA GLU A 166 -15.63 -11.88 5.58
C GLU A 166 -15.44 -12.95 6.67
N ASP A 167 -14.24 -13.05 7.25
CA ASP A 167 -13.86 -14.10 8.20
C ASP A 167 -13.87 -13.51 9.63
N THR A 168 -14.99 -13.68 10.30
CA THR A 168 -15.21 -13.17 11.67
C THR A 168 -14.69 -14.11 12.77
N GLU A 169 -14.23 -15.31 12.44
CA GLU A 169 -13.75 -16.26 13.41
C GLU A 169 -12.22 -16.21 13.59
N LEU A 170 -11.79 -15.89 14.83
CA LEU A 170 -10.38 -15.83 15.20
C LEU A 170 -9.64 -17.15 14.92
N ALA A 171 -10.28 -18.29 15.13
CA ALA A 171 -9.68 -19.60 14.87
C ALA A 171 -9.25 -19.78 13.43
N ASN A 172 -10.04 -19.28 12.47
CA ASN A 172 -9.73 -19.37 11.04
C ASN A 172 -8.54 -18.48 10.68
N LEU A 173 -8.49 -17.25 11.22
CA LEU A 173 -7.39 -16.32 10.95
C LEU A 173 -6.07 -16.76 11.58
N LEU A 174 -6.14 -17.34 12.77
CA LEU A 174 -4.97 -17.79 13.52
C LEU A 174 -4.62 -19.27 13.28
N ALA A 175 -5.27 -19.94 12.34
CA ALA A 175 -4.91 -21.31 11.96
C ALA A 175 -3.44 -21.40 11.49
N PRO A 176 -2.66 -22.41 11.93
CA PRO A 176 -1.22 -22.51 11.64
C PRO A 176 -0.87 -22.40 10.16
N GLU A 177 -1.65 -23.03 9.28
CA GLU A 177 -1.44 -22.99 7.83
C GLU A 177 -1.67 -21.60 7.25
N ARG A 178 -2.69 -20.90 7.75
CA ARG A 178 -3.01 -19.54 7.32
C ARG A 178 -1.96 -18.54 7.81
N LEU A 179 -1.52 -18.64 9.07
CA LEU A 179 -0.44 -17.83 9.62
C LEU A 179 0.87 -18.01 8.84
N ARG A 180 1.26 -19.26 8.53
CA ARG A 180 2.42 -19.53 7.67
C ARG A 180 2.31 -18.87 6.30
N LYS A 181 1.11 -18.92 5.68
CA LYS A 181 0.86 -18.30 4.38
C LYS A 181 0.86 -16.78 4.43
N MET A 182 0.26 -16.18 5.45
CA MET A 182 0.16 -14.72 5.63
C MET A 182 1.50 -14.08 5.97
N VAL A 183 2.27 -14.72 6.85
CA VAL A 183 3.62 -14.28 7.22
C VAL A 183 4.60 -14.54 6.08
N GLY A 184 4.45 -15.68 5.39
CA GLY A 184 5.31 -16.08 4.26
C GLY A 184 6.78 -16.14 4.67
N THR A 185 7.64 -15.71 3.76
CA THR A 185 9.10 -15.58 3.98
C THR A 185 9.51 -14.18 4.44
N SER A 186 8.56 -13.27 4.54
CA SER A 186 8.78 -11.88 4.93
C SER A 186 8.53 -11.68 6.42
N ASN A 187 9.17 -10.66 6.98
CA ASN A 187 9.08 -10.30 8.39
C ASN A 187 7.80 -9.48 8.69
N ASN A 188 6.68 -9.83 8.07
CA ASN A 188 5.43 -9.09 8.19
C ASN A 188 4.78 -9.33 9.55
N ILE A 189 4.40 -8.24 10.22
CA ILE A 189 3.58 -8.28 11.42
C ILE A 189 2.11 -8.29 10.99
N ILE A 190 1.35 -9.22 11.54
CA ILE A 190 -0.09 -9.31 11.31
C ILE A 190 -0.78 -8.68 12.50
N ASN A 191 -1.64 -7.70 12.26
CA ASN A 191 -2.47 -7.08 13.29
C ASN A 191 -3.93 -7.48 13.08
N ILE A 192 -4.57 -7.92 14.15
CA ILE A 192 -5.96 -8.38 14.16
C ILE A 192 -6.68 -7.70 15.31
N GLU A 193 -7.64 -6.85 14.98
CA GLU A 193 -8.53 -6.28 15.99
C GLU A 193 -9.67 -7.26 16.28
N TYR A 194 -9.92 -7.52 17.55
CA TYR A 194 -10.95 -8.44 17.99
C TYR A 194 -11.64 -7.94 19.29
N CYS A 195 -12.88 -8.35 19.48
CA CYS A 195 -13.63 -7.95 20.66
C CYS A 195 -14.22 -9.16 21.37
N ALA A 196 -14.51 -9.00 22.65
CA ALA A 196 -15.27 -10.00 23.40
C ALA A 196 -16.67 -10.15 22.78
N ARG A 197 -17.20 -11.37 22.74
CA ARG A 197 -18.59 -11.62 22.28
C ARG A 197 -19.63 -10.87 23.12
N SER A 198 -19.27 -10.46 24.35
CA SER A 198 -20.08 -9.58 25.20
C SER A 198 -20.07 -8.10 24.75
N GLY A 199 -19.24 -7.72 23.77
CA GLY A 199 -19.17 -6.37 23.21
C GLY A 199 -18.42 -5.32 24.05
N ASN A 200 -17.83 -5.68 25.19
CA ASN A 200 -17.29 -4.72 26.16
C ASN A 200 -15.75 -4.79 26.37
N ALA A 201 -15.04 -5.53 25.57
CA ALA A 201 -13.58 -5.58 25.63
C ALA A 201 -12.98 -5.68 24.21
N TYR A 202 -12.33 -4.62 23.77
CA TYR A 202 -11.66 -4.52 22.48
C TYR A 202 -10.17 -4.75 22.63
N LYS A 203 -9.59 -5.54 21.76
CA LYS A 203 -8.18 -5.90 21.79
C LYS A 203 -7.56 -5.88 20.41
N ASP A 204 -6.29 -5.55 20.37
CA ASP A 204 -5.43 -5.71 19.21
C ASP A 204 -4.47 -6.87 19.45
N LEU A 205 -4.37 -7.77 18.47
CA LEU A 205 -3.45 -8.89 18.46
C LEU A 205 -2.40 -8.66 17.39
N SER A 206 -1.18 -8.40 17.82
CA SER A 206 -0.02 -8.35 16.93
C SER A 206 0.67 -9.71 16.90
N VAL A 207 0.69 -10.35 15.72
CA VAL A 207 1.39 -11.62 15.51
C VAL A 207 2.71 -11.33 14.78
N VAL A 208 3.81 -11.63 15.46
CA VAL A 208 5.18 -11.32 15.01
C VAL A 208 5.94 -12.62 14.80
N PRO A 209 6.51 -12.88 13.62
CA PRO A 209 7.38 -14.02 13.41
C PRO A 209 8.70 -13.84 14.16
N ILE A 210 9.16 -14.90 14.83
CA ILE A 210 10.39 -14.87 15.66
C ILE A 210 11.44 -15.90 15.24
N GLU A 211 11.03 -17.00 14.61
CA GLU A 211 11.96 -18.02 14.13
C GLU A 211 11.50 -18.57 12.76
N TRP A 212 12.46 -18.95 11.90
CA TRP A 212 12.22 -19.56 10.60
C TRP A 212 12.96 -20.89 10.49
N GLY A 213 12.36 -21.84 9.80
CA GLY A 213 12.98 -23.11 9.46
C GLY A 213 13.99 -23.00 8.31
N PRO A 214 14.70 -24.10 8.01
CA PRO A 214 15.65 -24.15 6.91
C PRO A 214 15.01 -23.94 5.52
N ASP A 215 13.71 -24.16 5.41
CA ASP A 215 12.87 -23.94 4.23
C ASP A 215 12.44 -22.47 4.06
N GLY A 216 12.85 -21.59 4.98
CA GLY A 216 12.45 -20.18 5.01
C GLY A 216 11.03 -19.94 5.51
N MET A 217 10.31 -20.98 5.92
CA MET A 217 8.97 -20.83 6.48
C MET A 217 9.05 -20.50 7.97
N VAL A 218 8.10 -19.70 8.45
CA VAL A 218 8.04 -19.38 9.88
C VAL A 218 7.72 -20.62 10.72
N THR A 219 8.50 -20.83 11.76
CA THR A 219 8.33 -21.94 12.70
C THR A 219 7.78 -21.49 14.04
N ARG A 220 8.11 -20.25 14.49
CA ARG A 220 7.62 -19.72 15.76
C ARG A 220 7.13 -18.30 15.63
N LEU A 221 6.07 -18.00 16.34
CA LEU A 221 5.39 -16.71 16.38
C LEU A 221 5.28 -16.20 17.81
N LEU A 222 5.32 -14.89 17.95
CA LEU A 222 4.96 -14.17 19.16
C LEU A 222 3.62 -13.45 18.91
N ALA A 223 2.60 -13.81 19.65
CA ALA A 223 1.30 -13.14 19.62
C ALA A 223 1.16 -12.26 20.87
N ILE A 224 0.98 -10.96 20.65
CA ILE A 224 0.88 -9.94 21.69
C ILE A 224 -0.54 -9.39 21.68
N SER A 225 -1.25 -9.50 22.80
CA SER A 225 -2.59 -8.94 22.94
C SER A 225 -2.53 -7.67 23.78
N GLN A 226 -3.07 -6.57 23.23
CA GLN A 226 -3.18 -5.28 23.88
C GLN A 226 -4.64 -4.88 24.02
N ASP A 227 -5.03 -4.31 25.17
CA ASP A 227 -6.34 -3.68 25.33
C ASP A 227 -6.38 -2.35 24.57
N ILE A 228 -7.35 -2.22 23.68
CA ILE A 228 -7.57 -1.01 22.88
C ILE A 228 -8.92 -0.36 23.19
N GLY A 229 -9.59 -0.76 24.26
CA GLY A 229 -10.91 -0.25 24.62
C GLY A 229 -10.93 1.27 24.71
N GLN A 230 -9.93 1.88 25.34
CA GLN A 230 -9.82 3.33 25.44
C GLN A 230 -9.60 4.00 24.06
N ARG A 231 -8.82 3.37 23.16
CA ARG A 231 -8.65 3.88 21.78
C ARG A 231 -9.96 3.80 21.01
N VAL A 232 -10.66 2.67 21.07
CA VAL A 232 -11.95 2.47 20.39
C VAL A 232 -13.00 3.44 20.95
N GLU A 233 -13.01 3.66 22.25
CA GLU A 233 -13.91 4.65 22.87
C GLU A 233 -13.62 6.06 22.38
N LEU A 234 -12.35 6.48 22.35
CA LEU A 234 -11.94 7.79 21.83
C LEU A 234 -12.24 7.92 20.33
N GLU A 235 -11.99 6.90 19.54
CA GLU A 235 -12.32 6.87 18.12
C GLU A 235 -13.84 6.92 17.90
N THR A 236 -14.59 6.19 18.69
CA THR A 236 -16.07 6.22 18.66
C THR A 236 -16.58 7.62 19.02
N MET A 237 -16.08 8.21 20.09
CA MET A 237 -16.44 9.58 20.49
C MET A 237 -16.03 10.60 19.42
N ALA A 238 -14.87 10.42 18.77
CA ALA A 238 -14.41 11.32 17.72
C ALA A 238 -15.19 11.19 16.41
N ASN A 239 -15.81 10.03 16.16
CA ASN A 239 -16.46 9.69 14.89
C ASN A 239 -17.98 9.63 14.97
N THR A 240 -18.58 9.71 16.18
CA THR A 240 -20.03 9.70 16.37
C THR A 240 -20.56 11.06 16.78
N ASP A 241 -21.82 11.31 16.44
CA ASP A 241 -22.60 12.44 16.93
C ASP A 241 -23.07 12.17 18.37
N GLY A 242 -22.72 13.02 19.29
CA GLY A 242 -22.99 12.85 20.73
C GLY A 242 -24.48 12.84 21.10
N LEU A 243 -25.36 13.38 20.26
CA LEU A 243 -26.79 13.38 20.49
C LEU A 243 -27.45 12.09 20.00
N THR A 244 -27.18 11.70 18.75
CA THR A 244 -27.92 10.63 18.06
C THR A 244 -27.22 9.28 18.09
N GLY A 245 -25.88 9.26 18.33
CA GLY A 245 -25.06 8.06 18.26
C GLY A 245 -24.88 7.52 16.83
N LEU A 246 -25.30 8.25 15.79
CA LEU A 246 -24.88 8.01 14.42
C LEU A 246 -23.45 8.50 14.20
N PHE A 247 -22.85 8.16 13.08
CA PHE A 247 -21.58 8.77 12.72
C PHE A 247 -21.73 10.25 12.46
N ASN A 248 -20.67 11.03 12.76
CA ASN A 248 -20.67 12.48 12.59
C ASN A 248 -20.15 12.91 11.20
N GLU A 249 -20.24 14.21 10.89
CA GLU A 249 -19.78 14.80 9.63
C GLU A 249 -18.29 14.54 9.35
N ARG A 250 -17.45 14.56 10.40
CA ARG A 250 -16.01 14.27 10.25
C ARG A 250 -15.78 12.87 9.71
N TYR A 251 -16.48 11.89 10.27
CA TYR A 251 -16.34 10.50 9.82
C TYR A 251 -16.97 10.29 8.44
N PHE A 252 -18.07 10.99 8.13
CA PHE A 252 -18.67 11.02 6.80
C PHE A 252 -17.65 11.40 5.73
N SER A 253 -16.96 12.54 5.90
CA SER A 253 -15.93 13.01 4.97
C SER A 253 -14.78 11.99 4.82
N SER A 254 -14.38 11.34 5.92
CA SER A 254 -13.35 10.31 5.91
C SER A 254 -13.77 9.04 5.16
N VAL A 255 -15.04 8.62 5.29
CA VAL A 255 -15.59 7.47 4.59
C VAL A 255 -15.64 7.74 3.09
N LEU A 256 -16.17 8.87 2.64
CA LEU A 256 -16.22 9.21 1.21
C LEU A 256 -14.83 9.23 0.57
N HIS A 257 -13.87 9.89 1.23
CA HIS A 257 -12.48 9.92 0.76
C HIS A 257 -11.86 8.52 0.67
N ARG A 258 -12.09 7.66 1.67
CA ARG A 258 -11.60 6.28 1.68
C ARG A 258 -12.16 5.46 0.51
N TYR A 259 -13.46 5.58 0.23
CA TYR A 259 -14.10 4.88 -0.89
C TYR A 259 -13.53 5.34 -2.23
N GLU A 260 -13.32 6.65 -2.40
CA GLU A 260 -12.69 7.21 -3.60
C GLU A 260 -11.27 6.72 -3.79
N MET A 261 -10.44 6.75 -2.73
CA MET A 261 -9.05 6.26 -2.78
C MET A 261 -8.94 4.77 -3.11
N GLN A 262 -9.94 3.98 -2.71
CA GLN A 262 -10.02 2.54 -3.02
C GLN A 262 -10.74 2.24 -4.34
N ALA A 263 -11.19 3.27 -5.06
CA ALA A 263 -12.07 3.15 -6.23
C ALA A 263 -13.30 2.25 -5.97
N LYS A 264 -13.82 2.26 -4.72
CA LYS A 264 -14.94 1.45 -4.28
C LYS A 264 -16.24 2.18 -4.54
N PRO A 265 -17.18 1.61 -5.30
CA PRO A 265 -18.44 2.26 -5.60
C PRO A 265 -19.31 2.41 -4.35
N PHE A 266 -20.05 3.51 -4.30
CA PHE A 266 -21.04 3.77 -3.25
C PHE A 266 -22.20 4.62 -3.78
N THR A 267 -23.34 4.55 -3.08
CA THR A 267 -24.51 5.42 -3.31
C THR A 267 -24.72 6.26 -2.06
N LEU A 268 -24.74 7.57 -2.22
CA LEU A 268 -24.99 8.54 -1.18
C LEU A 268 -26.44 9.02 -1.20
N PHE A 269 -27.12 8.96 -0.06
CA PHE A 269 -28.40 9.64 0.19
C PHE A 269 -28.16 10.77 1.19
N TYR A 270 -28.60 11.97 0.83
CA TYR A 270 -28.55 13.17 1.70
C TYR A 270 -29.97 13.54 2.10
N LEU A 271 -30.21 13.82 3.38
CA LEU A 271 -31.55 13.96 3.94
C LEU A 271 -31.64 15.21 4.84
N ASP A 272 -32.78 15.85 4.80
CA ASP A 272 -33.15 16.95 5.71
C ASP A 272 -34.58 16.69 6.24
N LEU A 273 -34.80 16.93 7.53
CA LEU A 273 -36.12 16.71 8.14
C LEU A 273 -37.07 17.86 7.85
N ASP A 274 -38.17 17.56 7.18
CA ASP A 274 -39.24 18.53 6.89
C ASP A 274 -39.89 18.96 8.19
N ARG A 275 -40.00 20.28 8.39
CA ARG A 275 -40.70 20.90 9.54
C ARG A 275 -40.11 20.59 10.92
N PHE A 276 -38.83 20.29 11.00
CA PHE A 276 -38.16 20.08 12.28
C PHE A 276 -38.17 21.38 13.15
N LYS A 277 -37.92 22.54 12.53
CA LYS A 277 -37.96 23.83 13.25
C LYS A 277 -39.27 24.08 13.97
N PRO A 278 -40.48 23.93 13.36
CA PRO A 278 -41.76 24.04 14.07
C PRO A 278 -41.90 23.12 15.29
N VAL A 279 -41.27 21.94 15.29
CA VAL A 279 -41.27 21.06 16.48
C VAL A 279 -40.49 21.71 17.62
N ASN A 280 -39.31 22.28 17.35
CA ASN A 280 -38.54 23.02 18.33
C ASN A 280 -39.28 24.24 18.84
N ASP A 281 -39.91 25.01 17.95
CA ASP A 281 -40.62 26.23 18.29
C ASP A 281 -41.87 25.93 19.14
N THR A 282 -42.51 24.76 18.95
CA THR A 282 -43.74 24.38 19.65
C THR A 282 -43.49 23.65 20.97
N TYR A 283 -42.51 22.72 20.96
CA TYR A 283 -42.31 21.78 22.07
C TYR A 283 -40.95 21.94 22.78
N GLY A 284 -40.11 22.89 22.30
CA GLY A 284 -38.79 23.15 22.85
C GLY A 284 -37.71 22.23 22.30
N HIS A 285 -36.45 22.65 22.48
CA HIS A 285 -35.27 21.95 21.96
C HIS A 285 -35.10 20.52 22.53
N ASP A 286 -35.51 20.29 23.79
CA ASP A 286 -35.42 18.94 24.39
C ASP A 286 -36.30 17.94 23.65
N MET A 287 -37.46 18.36 23.15
CA MET A 287 -38.32 17.51 22.34
C MET A 287 -37.72 17.28 20.95
N GLY A 288 -37.12 18.30 20.33
CA GLY A 288 -36.39 18.20 19.08
C GLY A 288 -35.22 17.22 19.20
N ASP A 289 -34.45 17.25 20.27
CA ASP A 289 -33.36 16.35 20.54
C ASP A 289 -33.85 14.89 20.67
N LYS A 290 -34.97 14.65 21.34
CA LYS A 290 -35.59 13.32 21.42
C LYS A 290 -36.10 12.84 20.06
N LEU A 291 -36.67 13.74 19.26
CA LEU A 291 -37.09 13.43 17.89
C LEU A 291 -35.90 13.06 17.02
N LEU A 292 -34.78 13.82 17.06
CA LEU A 292 -33.55 13.51 16.32
C LEU A 292 -32.99 12.13 16.70
N LYS A 293 -33.00 11.79 18.00
CA LYS A 293 -32.63 10.45 18.45
C LYS A 293 -33.53 9.34 17.90
N ALA A 294 -34.81 9.57 17.87
CA ALA A 294 -35.80 8.62 17.35
C ALA A 294 -35.67 8.44 15.84
N VAL A 295 -35.48 9.53 15.08
CA VAL A 295 -35.18 9.50 13.64
C VAL A 295 -33.89 8.75 13.37
N ALA A 296 -32.82 9.04 14.10
CA ALA A 296 -31.55 8.36 13.97
C ALA A 296 -31.66 6.84 14.17
N GLY A 297 -32.45 6.40 15.15
CA GLY A 297 -32.76 4.98 15.35
C GLY A 297 -33.40 4.35 14.11
N ARG A 298 -34.42 5.00 13.56
CA ARG A 298 -35.12 4.53 12.35
C ARG A 298 -34.18 4.50 11.11
N LEU A 299 -33.35 5.51 10.94
CA LEU A 299 -32.38 5.56 9.84
C LEU A 299 -31.33 4.45 9.97
N ARG A 300 -30.88 4.15 11.19
CA ARG A 300 -29.97 3.04 11.47
C ARG A 300 -30.60 1.70 11.07
N ASP A 301 -31.88 1.52 11.32
CA ASP A 301 -32.62 0.30 10.92
C ASP A 301 -32.89 0.23 9.40
N CYS A 302 -32.74 1.34 8.68
CA CYS A 302 -32.83 1.38 7.22
C CYS A 302 -31.56 0.91 6.52
N VAL A 303 -30.42 0.85 7.18
CA VAL A 303 -29.13 0.49 6.59
C VAL A 303 -28.69 -0.90 7.04
N ARG A 304 -27.84 -1.55 6.24
CA ARG A 304 -27.22 -2.83 6.58
C ARG A 304 -26.00 -2.58 7.47
N GLN A 305 -25.45 -3.61 8.07
CA GLN A 305 -24.23 -3.55 8.86
C GLN A 305 -23.00 -3.07 8.04
N THR A 306 -23.04 -3.25 6.73
CA THR A 306 -21.99 -2.80 5.79
C THR A 306 -22.14 -1.37 5.32
N ASP A 307 -23.26 -0.72 5.64
CA ASP A 307 -23.60 0.62 5.22
C ASP A 307 -23.44 1.60 6.39
N PHE A 308 -23.47 2.89 6.09
CA PHE A 308 -23.23 3.92 7.12
C PHE A 308 -24.41 4.89 7.20
N ALA A 309 -24.76 5.27 8.42
CA ALA A 309 -25.71 6.34 8.70
C ALA A 309 -25.01 7.44 9.49
N PHE A 310 -25.19 8.69 9.05
CA PHE A 310 -24.52 9.86 9.59
C PHE A 310 -25.55 10.93 9.99
N ARG A 311 -25.20 11.73 11.01
CA ARG A 311 -25.76 13.04 11.21
C ARG A 311 -24.73 14.09 10.83
N ILE A 312 -25.07 14.93 9.86
CA ILE A 312 -24.17 15.93 9.31
C ILE A 312 -24.22 17.20 10.17
N GLY A 313 -25.40 17.59 10.63
CA GLY A 313 -25.61 18.72 11.53
C GLY A 313 -27.08 19.09 11.62
N GLY A 314 -27.49 19.76 12.70
CA GLY A 314 -28.90 20.17 12.84
C GLY A 314 -29.87 19.00 12.62
N ASP A 315 -30.71 19.14 11.60
CA ASP A 315 -31.70 18.19 11.11
C ASP A 315 -31.28 17.43 9.82
N GLU A 316 -29.99 17.54 9.43
CA GLU A 316 -29.43 16.90 8.24
C GLU A 316 -28.78 15.54 8.57
N PHE A 317 -29.08 14.56 7.75
CA PHE A 317 -28.54 13.19 7.83
C PHE A 317 -28.00 12.75 6.48
N ALA A 318 -27.15 11.73 6.49
CA ALA A 318 -26.69 11.07 5.27
C ALA A 318 -26.61 9.56 5.46
N LEU A 319 -26.87 8.81 4.38
CA LEU A 319 -26.65 7.36 4.34
C LEU A 319 -25.68 7.06 3.19
N VAL A 320 -24.68 6.25 3.46
CA VAL A 320 -23.73 5.75 2.44
C VAL A 320 -23.94 4.25 2.31
N MET A 321 -24.47 3.84 1.18
CA MET A 321 -24.70 2.45 0.82
C MET A 321 -23.52 1.90 0.05
N ASN A 322 -23.08 0.72 0.40
CA ASN A 322 -21.99 0.03 -0.27
C ASN A 322 -22.46 -0.49 -1.64
N GLY A 323 -21.77 -0.08 -2.70
CA GLY A 323 -22.08 -0.46 -4.08
C GLY A 323 -22.82 0.61 -4.88
N ASN A 324 -22.87 0.38 -6.19
CA ASN A 324 -23.56 1.23 -7.15
C ASN A 324 -25.02 0.77 -7.27
N MET A 325 -25.96 1.62 -6.85
CA MET A 325 -27.40 1.37 -6.97
C MET A 325 -27.93 2.01 -8.25
N ASP A 326 -28.76 1.28 -8.98
CA ASP A 326 -29.49 1.86 -10.09
C ASP A 326 -30.62 2.82 -9.62
N ASP A 327 -31.15 3.61 -10.54
CA ASP A 327 -32.20 4.60 -10.25
C ASP A 327 -33.43 3.98 -9.56
N ALA A 328 -33.82 2.77 -9.97
CA ALA A 328 -34.98 2.09 -9.41
C ALA A 328 -34.76 1.74 -7.94
N LEU A 329 -33.57 1.23 -7.60
CA LEU A 329 -33.18 0.91 -6.24
C LEU A 329 -33.04 2.18 -5.40
N CYS A 330 -32.50 3.26 -5.98
CA CYS A 330 -32.38 4.56 -5.31
C CYS A 330 -33.78 5.11 -4.96
N HIS A 331 -34.73 5.08 -5.89
CA HIS A 331 -36.11 5.48 -5.63
C HIS A 331 -36.79 4.60 -4.57
N MET A 332 -36.61 3.28 -4.64
CA MET A 332 -37.13 2.37 -3.61
C MET A 332 -36.56 2.70 -2.22
N MET A 333 -35.29 3.07 -2.15
CA MET A 333 -34.66 3.43 -0.89
C MET A 333 -35.19 4.77 -0.35
N ILE A 334 -35.37 5.78 -1.19
CA ILE A 334 -36.01 7.03 -0.82
C ILE A 334 -37.42 6.79 -0.28
N ASP A 335 -38.24 5.99 -0.98
CA ASP A 335 -39.57 5.62 -0.53
C ASP A 335 -39.57 4.89 0.81
N ARG A 336 -38.57 4.06 1.05
CA ARG A 336 -38.38 3.36 2.32
C ARG A 336 -38.04 4.34 3.44
N ILE A 337 -37.09 5.27 3.19
CA ILE A 337 -36.68 6.28 4.13
C ILE A 337 -37.89 7.17 4.49
N ASP A 338 -38.57 7.72 3.47
CA ASP A 338 -39.70 8.62 3.68
C ASP A 338 -40.82 7.94 4.46
N ARG A 339 -41.20 6.73 4.09
CA ARG A 339 -42.20 5.95 4.84
C ARG A 339 -41.76 5.71 6.29
N THR A 340 -40.51 5.40 6.53
CA THR A 340 -40.00 5.10 7.87
C THR A 340 -39.94 6.34 8.75
N VAL A 341 -39.55 7.49 8.17
CA VAL A 341 -39.48 8.77 8.88
C VAL A 341 -40.87 9.34 9.14
N ARG A 342 -41.81 9.20 8.20
CA ARG A 342 -43.20 9.69 8.35
C ARG A 342 -44.04 8.94 9.39
N LEU A 343 -43.64 7.73 9.77
CA LEU A 343 -44.36 7.06 10.86
C LEU A 343 -44.41 7.95 12.12
N PRO A 344 -45.56 8.06 12.79
CA PRO A 344 -45.67 8.90 13.99
C PRO A 344 -44.63 8.53 15.05
N PHE A 345 -44.09 9.54 15.73
CA PHE A 345 -43.20 9.40 16.86
C PHE A 345 -43.95 9.68 18.16
N GLY A 346 -44.13 8.67 19.00
CA GLY A 346 -44.68 8.82 20.36
C GLY A 346 -43.54 9.21 21.33
N ILE A 347 -43.41 10.47 21.67
CA ILE A 347 -42.40 10.99 22.58
C ILE A 347 -43.06 11.73 23.73
N ASP A 348 -42.81 11.28 24.96
CA ASP A 348 -43.37 11.90 26.21
C ASP A 348 -44.89 12.10 26.18
N GLY A 349 -45.60 11.17 25.56
CA GLY A 349 -47.08 11.24 25.45
C GLY A 349 -47.57 12.17 24.32
N VAL A 350 -46.69 12.80 23.54
CA VAL A 350 -47.02 13.62 22.37
C VAL A 350 -46.73 12.79 21.12
N THR A 351 -47.64 12.86 20.13
CA THR A 351 -47.43 12.28 18.81
C THR A 351 -46.92 13.35 17.88
N ILE A 352 -45.72 13.12 17.31
CA ILE A 352 -45.06 14.06 16.38
C ILE A 352 -44.94 13.38 15.03
N GLU A 353 -45.26 14.08 13.96
CA GLU A 353 -45.08 13.63 12.57
C GLU A 353 -44.16 14.61 11.85
N VAL A 354 -43.13 14.06 11.21
CA VAL A 354 -42.19 14.82 10.37
C VAL A 354 -41.98 14.07 9.06
N GLY A 355 -41.58 14.76 8.00
CA GLY A 355 -41.17 14.17 6.74
C GLY A 355 -39.65 14.23 6.60
N ALA A 356 -39.16 13.67 5.51
CA ALA A 356 -37.78 13.86 5.10
C ALA A 356 -37.74 14.18 3.60
N SER A 357 -36.98 15.22 3.27
CA SER A 357 -36.58 15.53 1.90
C SER A 357 -35.27 14.83 1.63
N CYS A 358 -35.17 14.07 0.53
CA CYS A 358 -34.02 13.23 0.24
C CYS A 358 -33.54 13.45 -1.20
N GLY A 359 -32.22 13.54 -1.36
CA GLY A 359 -31.52 13.51 -2.64
C GLY A 359 -30.47 12.39 -2.63
N TRP A 360 -30.09 11.92 -3.79
CA TRP A 360 -29.11 10.86 -3.93
C TRP A 360 -28.16 11.09 -5.10
N ALA A 361 -26.95 10.50 -5.01
CA ALA A 361 -25.98 10.46 -6.08
C ALA A 361 -25.06 9.22 -5.94
N VAL A 362 -24.47 8.79 -7.04
CA VAL A 362 -23.74 7.54 -7.15
C VAL A 362 -22.29 7.77 -7.56
N TYR A 363 -21.37 7.23 -6.80
CA TYR A 363 -19.94 7.19 -7.15
C TYR A 363 -19.61 5.86 -7.84
N PRO A 364 -18.90 5.85 -8.99
CA PRO A 364 -18.29 7.00 -9.67
C PRO A 364 -19.17 7.64 -10.77
N ASP A 365 -20.40 7.18 -10.98
CA ASP A 365 -21.22 7.55 -12.15
C ASP A 365 -21.57 9.04 -12.18
N ASP A 366 -21.83 9.63 -11.04
CA ASP A 366 -22.16 11.06 -10.88
C ASP A 366 -20.89 11.94 -10.57
N GLY A 367 -19.67 11.38 -10.72
CA GLY A 367 -18.41 12.11 -10.52
C GLY A 367 -17.59 11.65 -9.32
N GLY A 368 -16.61 12.48 -8.89
CA GLY A 368 -15.80 12.24 -7.69
C GLY A 368 -16.61 12.37 -6.40
N SER A 369 -16.05 11.94 -5.26
CA SER A 369 -16.76 11.94 -3.97
C SER A 369 -17.28 13.32 -3.55
N GLY A 370 -16.55 14.37 -3.87
CA GLY A 370 -16.97 15.76 -3.64
C GLY A 370 -18.14 16.19 -4.52
N GLU A 371 -18.15 15.79 -5.79
CA GLU A 371 -19.22 16.08 -6.75
C GLU A 371 -20.49 15.32 -6.40
N VAL A 372 -20.38 14.06 -6.03
CA VAL A 372 -21.47 13.21 -5.53
C VAL A 372 -22.14 13.84 -4.30
N ARG A 373 -21.34 14.37 -3.35
CA ARG A 373 -21.89 15.10 -2.17
C ARG A 373 -22.70 16.30 -2.59
N ILE A 374 -22.15 17.15 -3.46
CA ILE A 374 -22.83 18.36 -3.94
C ILE A 374 -24.12 18.02 -4.67
N LEU A 375 -24.09 17.02 -5.53
CA LEU A 375 -25.25 16.63 -6.33
C LEU A 375 -26.37 16.02 -5.48
N ALA A 376 -26.01 15.17 -4.49
CA ALA A 376 -26.98 14.62 -3.57
C ALA A 376 -27.68 15.72 -2.74
N ASP A 377 -26.91 16.71 -2.24
CA ASP A 377 -27.42 17.87 -1.51
C ASP A 377 -28.34 18.73 -2.40
N GLN A 378 -27.95 19.04 -3.62
CA GLN A 378 -28.79 19.79 -4.58
C GLN A 378 -30.12 19.07 -4.83
N ARG A 379 -30.10 17.78 -5.10
CA ARG A 379 -31.30 16.98 -5.32
C ARG A 379 -32.19 16.91 -4.08
N MET A 380 -31.63 16.88 -2.88
CA MET A 380 -32.33 16.96 -1.61
C MET A 380 -33.04 18.33 -1.46
N TYR A 381 -32.33 19.41 -1.77
CA TYR A 381 -32.91 20.77 -1.72
C TYR A 381 -34.07 20.93 -2.71
N GLU A 382 -33.93 20.43 -3.95
CA GLU A 382 -35.03 20.43 -4.94
C GLU A 382 -36.26 19.61 -4.45
N CYS A 383 -36.01 18.49 -3.76
CA CYS A 383 -37.06 17.69 -3.13
C CYS A 383 -37.75 18.50 -2.03
N LYS A 384 -36.99 19.22 -1.21
CA LYS A 384 -37.49 20.08 -0.13
C LYS A 384 -38.39 21.20 -0.67
N GLU A 385 -37.97 21.88 -1.74
CA GLU A 385 -38.77 22.91 -2.40
C GLU A 385 -40.11 22.36 -2.93
N ARG A 386 -40.09 21.20 -3.57
CA ARG A 386 -41.33 20.53 -4.03
C ARG A 386 -42.26 20.18 -2.88
N ASN A 387 -41.74 19.59 -1.81
CA ASN A 387 -42.51 19.26 -0.60
C ASN A 387 -43.10 20.48 0.09
N HIS A 388 -42.46 21.64 -0.03
CA HIS A 388 -42.97 22.91 0.50
C HIS A 388 -44.04 23.54 -0.42
N ALA A 389 -43.97 23.35 -1.73
CA ALA A 389 -44.90 23.90 -2.71
C ALA A 389 -46.23 23.10 -2.79
N GLU A 390 -46.22 21.81 -2.49
CA GLU A 390 -47.40 20.91 -2.54
C GLU A 390 -48.27 20.97 -1.26
N ARG A 391 -47.86 21.75 -0.25
CA ARG A 391 -48.52 21.84 1.07
C ARG A 391 -48.82 23.28 1.50
#